data_f8c48a5957d8b0fb783517c326b942b5
#
_entry.id   f8c48a5957d8b0fb783517c326b942b5
#
_cell.length_a   1.000
_cell.length_b   1.000
_cell.length_c   1.000
_cell.angle_alpha   90.00
_cell.angle_beta   90.00
_cell.angle_gamma   90.00
#
_symmetry.space_group_name_H-M   'P 1'
#
loop_
_entity.id
_entity.type
_entity.pdbx_description
1 polymer ?
#
loop_
_entity_poly.entity_id
_entity_poly.type
_entity_poly.pdbx_seq_one_letter_code
_entity_poly.pdbx_strand_id
1 'polypeptide(L)'
;KISKYATNLFACGQRAGKWMFEGQPFQIMNNAIDTKKYLFCLETREKIRKEFHISEDEYVIGHVGNFTLPKNHTFIINLFHEICKKNKKVKLILVGGGNNSNQYKEKAEKLKIADKIIFTGVRNDVPDLMQAFDVFLFPSIYEGLPVTLVEAQAAGLHCIVSDQVTREVAITKLIEFISLDEDINTWIDCILKYKNSTRENMLQEIQRGKYDIVENARWLEEFYTNGK
;
A
#
# COMPACT_ATOMS: atom_id res chain seq x y z
N LYS A 1 6.20 1.49 -31.64
CA LYS A 1 7.36 0.62 -31.53
C LYS A 1 8.59 1.44 -31.13
N ILE A 2 8.54 1.91 -29.90
CA ILE A 2 9.54 2.82 -29.29
C ILE A 2 10.91 2.14 -29.24
N SER A 3 10.92 0.83 -28.94
CA SER A 3 12.15 0.03 -28.78
C SER A 3 13.08 0.01 -30.01
N LYS A 4 12.56 0.32 -31.21
CA LYS A 4 13.38 0.32 -32.45
C LYS A 4 14.40 1.47 -32.53
N TYR A 5 14.12 2.57 -31.83
CA TYR A 5 14.93 3.80 -31.90
C TYR A 5 15.55 4.18 -30.54
N ALA A 6 15.25 3.42 -29.49
CA ALA A 6 15.80 3.66 -28.16
C ALA A 6 17.19 3.02 -28.04
N THR A 7 18.14 3.76 -27.48
CA THR A 7 19.48 3.24 -27.17
C THR A 7 19.47 2.39 -25.90
N ASN A 8 18.57 2.70 -24.94
CA ASN A 8 18.41 1.96 -23.70
C ASN A 8 16.93 1.82 -23.37
N LEU A 9 16.54 0.67 -22.79
CA LEU A 9 15.18 0.35 -22.41
C LEU A 9 15.09 0.19 -20.90
N PHE A 10 14.15 0.91 -20.28
CA PHE A 10 13.89 0.86 -18.84
C PHE A 10 12.46 0.46 -18.56
N ALA A 11 12.26 -0.35 -17.52
CA ALA A 11 10.94 -0.72 -17.03
C ALA A 11 10.88 -0.63 -15.52
N CYS A 12 9.71 -0.34 -14.98
CA CYS A 12 9.49 -0.26 -13.53
C CYS A 12 9.36 -1.63 -12.83
N GLY A 13 9.44 -2.74 -13.58
CA GLY A 13 9.37 -4.11 -13.07
C GLY A 13 9.55 -5.12 -14.18
N GLN A 14 9.88 -6.37 -13.83
CA GLN A 14 10.16 -7.45 -14.78
C GLN A 14 8.96 -7.74 -15.68
N ARG A 15 7.75 -7.82 -15.09
CA ARG A 15 6.53 -8.11 -15.84
C ARG A 15 6.23 -7.03 -16.88
N ALA A 16 6.37 -5.76 -16.48
CA ALA A 16 6.17 -4.62 -17.37
C ALA A 16 7.18 -4.63 -18.54
N GLY A 17 8.46 -4.83 -18.22
CA GLY A 17 9.52 -4.85 -19.25
C GLY A 17 9.37 -5.99 -20.25
N LYS A 18 9.05 -7.20 -19.80
CA LYS A 18 8.79 -8.35 -20.69
C LYS A 18 7.62 -8.08 -21.63
N TRP A 19 6.56 -7.47 -21.13
CA TRP A 19 5.40 -7.12 -21.94
C TRP A 19 5.68 -6.00 -22.94
N MET A 20 6.40 -4.95 -22.51
CA MET A 20 6.67 -3.77 -23.35
C MET A 20 7.71 -4.04 -24.44
N PHE A 21 8.73 -4.84 -24.14
CA PHE A 21 9.93 -4.93 -24.98
C PHE A 21 10.09 -6.28 -25.72
N GLU A 22 9.10 -7.17 -25.61
CA GLU A 22 8.98 -8.38 -26.44
C GLU A 22 10.31 -9.19 -26.53
N GLY A 23 10.97 -9.40 -25.39
CA GLY A 23 12.22 -10.19 -25.30
C GLY A 23 13.51 -9.39 -25.54
N GLN A 24 13.44 -8.10 -25.84
CA GLN A 24 14.64 -7.26 -25.86
C GLN A 24 15.21 -7.06 -24.44
N PRO A 25 16.52 -6.95 -24.28
CA PRO A 25 17.12 -6.66 -22.97
C PRO A 25 16.71 -5.27 -22.49
N PHE A 26 16.39 -5.17 -21.21
CA PHE A 26 16.03 -3.92 -20.56
C PHE A 26 16.58 -3.88 -19.13
N GLN A 27 16.69 -2.68 -18.60
CA GLN A 27 17.08 -2.45 -17.20
C GLN A 27 15.86 -2.15 -16.34
N ILE A 28 15.89 -2.61 -15.09
CA ILE A 28 14.85 -2.25 -14.12
C ILE A 28 15.22 -0.91 -13.49
N MET A 29 14.28 0.04 -13.58
CA MET A 29 14.32 1.29 -12.87
C MET A 29 13.00 1.41 -12.07
N ASN A 30 13.08 1.07 -10.80
CA ASN A 30 11.92 1.03 -9.92
C ASN A 30 11.30 2.43 -9.75
N ASN A 31 9.98 2.48 -9.58
CA ASN A 31 9.26 3.68 -9.16
C ASN A 31 9.61 3.97 -7.69
N ALA A 32 10.65 4.76 -7.49
CA ALA A 32 11.20 5.07 -6.18
C ALA A 32 10.36 6.12 -5.44
N ILE A 33 10.47 6.08 -4.12
CA ILE A 33 9.78 6.98 -3.19
C ILE A 33 10.79 7.79 -2.35
N ASP A 34 10.35 8.90 -1.79
CA ASP A 34 11.09 9.61 -0.75
C ASP A 34 10.92 8.87 0.58
N THR A 35 11.80 7.89 0.82
CA THR A 35 11.72 6.98 1.97
C THR A 35 11.71 7.70 3.31
N LYS A 36 12.35 8.86 3.40
CA LYS A 36 12.42 9.64 4.64
C LYS A 36 11.06 10.16 5.10
N LYS A 37 10.13 10.42 4.16
CA LYS A 37 8.78 10.87 4.48
C LYS A 37 7.93 9.79 5.15
N TYR A 38 8.30 8.52 4.98
CA TYR A 38 7.54 7.39 5.51
C TYR A 38 8.10 6.84 6.83
N LEU A 39 9.25 7.31 7.28
CA LEU A 39 9.80 6.87 8.57
C LEU A 39 8.81 7.12 9.70
N PHE A 40 8.65 6.11 10.56
CA PHE A 40 7.69 6.20 11.66
C PHE A 40 7.97 7.37 12.58
N CYS A 41 6.94 8.16 12.85
CA CYS A 41 6.97 9.32 13.73
C CYS A 41 5.77 9.29 14.67
N LEU A 42 6.03 9.10 15.95
CA LEU A 42 4.99 9.00 16.98
C LEU A 42 4.16 10.28 17.08
N GLU A 43 4.80 11.43 17.04
CA GLU A 43 4.12 12.74 17.09
C GLU A 43 3.12 12.91 15.93
N THR A 44 3.54 12.54 14.72
CA THR A 44 2.65 12.56 13.54
C THR A 44 1.50 11.57 13.70
N ARG A 45 1.77 10.37 14.21
CA ARG A 45 0.73 9.38 14.52
C ARG A 45 -0.33 9.94 15.47
N GLU A 46 0.09 10.52 16.58
CA GLU A 46 -0.80 11.11 17.58
C GLU A 46 -1.63 12.25 16.99
N LYS A 47 -0.99 13.13 16.20
CA LYS A 47 -1.64 14.24 15.50
C LYS A 47 -2.75 13.75 14.56
N ILE A 48 -2.46 12.77 13.70
CA ILE A 48 -3.44 12.25 12.72
C ILE A 48 -4.55 11.48 13.43
N ARG A 49 -4.23 10.68 14.46
CA ARG A 49 -5.27 9.96 15.23
C ARG A 49 -6.19 10.94 15.94
N LYS A 50 -5.66 12.05 16.47
CA LYS A 50 -6.46 13.12 17.08
C LYS A 50 -7.34 13.83 16.03
N GLU A 51 -6.82 14.11 14.82
CA GLU A 51 -7.61 14.69 13.71
C GLU A 51 -8.86 13.87 13.41
N PHE A 52 -8.72 12.55 13.42
CA PHE A 52 -9.83 11.63 13.10
C PHE A 52 -10.57 11.10 14.32
N HIS A 53 -10.33 11.64 15.51
CA HIS A 53 -10.96 11.20 16.78
C HIS A 53 -10.78 9.70 17.04
N ILE A 54 -9.59 9.17 16.78
CA ILE A 54 -9.21 7.77 17.00
C ILE A 54 -8.53 7.65 18.36
N SER A 55 -9.08 6.80 19.24
CA SER A 55 -8.50 6.52 20.55
C SER A 55 -7.23 5.66 20.43
N GLU A 56 -6.33 5.74 21.43
CA GLU A 56 -5.06 4.99 21.43
C GLU A 56 -5.27 3.48 21.36
N ASP A 57 -6.32 2.97 21.98
CA ASP A 57 -6.66 1.56 22.06
C ASP A 57 -7.47 1.04 20.86
N GLU A 58 -7.82 1.92 19.90
CA GLU A 58 -8.44 1.51 18.64
C GLU A 58 -7.40 1.01 17.66
N TYR A 59 -7.67 -0.16 17.08
CA TYR A 59 -6.87 -0.75 16.02
C TYR A 59 -7.26 -0.20 14.66
N VAL A 60 -6.30 0.37 13.92
CA VAL A 60 -6.56 1.07 12.66
C VAL A 60 -6.07 0.26 11.47
N ILE A 61 -7.02 -0.15 10.64
CA ILE A 61 -6.74 -0.76 9.33
C ILE A 61 -6.72 0.36 8.29
N GLY A 62 -5.62 0.50 7.55
CA GLY A 62 -5.47 1.49 6.49
C GLY A 62 -5.51 0.89 5.10
N HIS A 63 -6.10 1.61 4.15
CA HIS A 63 -6.01 1.33 2.72
C HIS A 63 -5.81 2.63 1.95
N VAL A 64 -4.90 2.63 0.97
CA VAL A 64 -4.65 3.77 0.08
C VAL A 64 -4.83 3.33 -1.36
N GLY A 65 -5.80 3.93 -2.03
CA GLY A 65 -6.10 3.63 -3.43
C GLY A 65 -7.38 4.29 -3.92
N ASN A 66 -7.44 4.60 -5.21
CA ASN A 66 -8.66 5.13 -5.83
C ASN A 66 -9.81 4.11 -5.76
N PHE A 67 -11.04 4.60 -5.65
CA PHE A 67 -12.25 3.77 -5.61
C PHE A 67 -12.56 3.18 -7.01
N THR A 68 -11.71 2.26 -7.45
CA THR A 68 -11.79 1.54 -8.72
C THR A 68 -11.98 0.05 -8.47
N LEU A 69 -12.50 -0.68 -9.46
CA LEU A 69 -12.73 -2.11 -9.36
C LEU A 69 -11.48 -2.91 -8.92
N PRO A 70 -10.27 -2.67 -9.50
CA PRO A 70 -9.08 -3.40 -9.10
C PRO A 70 -8.72 -3.32 -7.62
N LYS A 71 -9.03 -2.21 -6.95
CA LYS A 71 -8.73 -1.99 -5.52
C LYS A 71 -9.67 -2.74 -4.56
N ASN A 72 -10.76 -3.31 -5.08
CA ASN A 72 -11.64 -4.24 -4.35
C ASN A 72 -12.23 -3.71 -3.03
N HIS A 73 -12.68 -2.46 -3.03
CA HIS A 73 -13.27 -1.84 -1.84
C HIS A 73 -14.50 -2.61 -1.31
N THR A 74 -15.21 -3.33 -2.18
CA THR A 74 -16.32 -4.20 -1.76
C THR A 74 -15.83 -5.27 -0.79
N PHE A 75 -14.72 -5.93 -1.09
CA PHE A 75 -14.11 -6.92 -0.22
C PHE A 75 -13.62 -6.28 1.08
N ILE A 76 -12.95 -5.13 1.01
CA ILE A 76 -12.45 -4.39 2.20
C ILE A 76 -13.59 -4.14 3.18
N ILE A 77 -14.73 -3.62 2.71
CA ILE A 77 -15.87 -3.28 3.58
C ILE A 77 -16.53 -4.54 4.15
N ASN A 78 -16.69 -5.60 3.37
CA ASN A 78 -17.24 -6.87 3.85
C ASN A 78 -16.32 -7.49 4.93
N LEU A 79 -15.02 -7.53 4.67
CA LEU A 79 -14.02 -8.03 5.62
C LEU A 79 -14.04 -7.19 6.91
N PHE A 80 -14.07 -5.88 6.78
CA PHE A 80 -14.13 -4.98 7.92
C PHE A 80 -15.41 -5.16 8.76
N HIS A 81 -16.55 -5.41 8.12
CA HIS A 81 -17.80 -5.74 8.82
C HIS A 81 -17.63 -7.00 9.70
N GLU A 82 -16.99 -8.06 9.19
CA GLU A 82 -16.73 -9.26 9.97
C GLU A 82 -15.72 -9.01 11.10
N ILE A 83 -14.69 -8.19 10.87
CA ILE A 83 -13.74 -7.76 11.91
C ILE A 83 -14.47 -7.03 13.04
N CYS A 84 -15.43 -6.15 12.72
CA CYS A 84 -16.21 -5.40 13.72
C CYS A 84 -17.04 -6.30 14.63
N LYS A 85 -17.38 -7.52 14.21
CA LYS A 85 -18.06 -8.50 15.08
C LYS A 85 -17.11 -9.06 16.14
N LYS A 86 -15.85 -9.31 15.76
CA LYS A 86 -14.80 -9.88 16.63
C LYS A 86 -14.09 -8.82 17.48
N ASN A 87 -13.89 -7.62 16.95
CA ASN A 87 -13.21 -6.51 17.63
C ASN A 87 -14.04 -5.23 17.53
N LYS A 88 -14.52 -4.72 18.69
CA LYS A 88 -15.33 -3.49 18.72
C LYS A 88 -14.48 -2.21 18.64
N LYS A 89 -13.21 -2.29 19.06
CA LYS A 89 -12.24 -1.18 19.05
C LYS A 89 -11.40 -1.24 17.79
N VAL A 90 -12.04 -1.00 16.63
CA VAL A 90 -11.39 -1.02 15.32
C VAL A 90 -11.91 0.11 14.44
N LYS A 91 -11.04 0.73 13.67
CA LYS A 91 -11.37 1.73 12.65
C LYS A 91 -10.78 1.31 11.30
N LEU A 92 -11.44 1.73 10.25
CA LEU A 92 -10.94 1.59 8.88
C LEU A 92 -10.74 2.98 8.29
N ILE A 93 -9.54 3.26 7.75
CA ILE A 93 -9.26 4.50 7.02
C ILE A 93 -9.08 4.14 5.54
N LEU A 94 -9.94 4.73 4.71
CA LEU A 94 -9.89 4.60 3.26
C LEU A 94 -9.43 5.93 2.64
N VAL A 95 -8.21 5.93 2.11
CA VAL A 95 -7.59 7.10 1.50
C VAL A 95 -7.66 6.98 -0.02
N GLY A 96 -8.28 7.95 -0.68
CA GLY A 96 -8.39 8.00 -2.12
C GLY A 96 -9.71 8.59 -2.59
N GLY A 97 -9.81 8.79 -3.88
CA GLY A 97 -11.00 9.35 -4.54
C GLY A 97 -11.55 8.41 -5.61
N GLY A 98 -12.66 8.83 -6.21
CA GLY A 98 -13.28 8.12 -7.33
C GLY A 98 -14.80 8.23 -7.32
N ASN A 99 -15.41 8.05 -8.48
CA ASN A 99 -16.86 8.22 -8.67
C ASN A 99 -17.71 7.22 -7.88
N ASN A 100 -17.08 6.12 -7.46
CA ASN A 100 -17.76 5.03 -6.73
C ASN A 100 -17.78 5.22 -5.21
N SER A 101 -17.24 6.31 -4.68
CA SER A 101 -17.13 6.50 -3.22
C SER A 101 -18.48 6.44 -2.50
N ASN A 102 -19.55 7.00 -3.11
CA ASN A 102 -20.88 7.03 -2.51
C ASN A 102 -21.48 5.63 -2.33
N GLN A 103 -21.34 4.73 -3.31
CA GLN A 103 -21.84 3.35 -3.17
C GLN A 103 -21.20 2.60 -2.00
N TYR A 104 -19.94 2.89 -1.70
CA TYR A 104 -19.24 2.27 -0.57
C TYR A 104 -19.66 2.86 0.78
N LYS A 105 -19.98 4.16 0.84
CA LYS A 105 -20.58 4.79 2.02
C LYS A 105 -21.96 4.22 2.32
N GLU A 106 -22.84 4.13 1.31
CA GLU A 106 -24.17 3.50 1.43
C GLU A 106 -24.06 2.03 1.88
N LYS A 107 -23.07 1.29 1.36
CA LYS A 107 -22.82 -0.08 1.80
C LYS A 107 -22.43 -0.14 3.28
N ALA A 108 -21.56 0.76 3.74
CA ALA A 108 -21.17 0.85 5.14
C ALA A 108 -22.37 1.18 6.07
N GLU A 109 -23.26 2.06 5.63
CA GLU A 109 -24.50 2.40 6.34
C GLU A 109 -25.43 1.20 6.46
N LYS A 110 -25.68 0.48 5.34
CA LYS A 110 -26.48 -0.75 5.32
C LYS A 110 -25.94 -1.83 6.27
N LEU A 111 -24.62 -1.93 6.39
CA LEU A 111 -23.93 -2.84 7.30
C LEU A 111 -23.82 -2.31 8.73
N LYS A 112 -24.27 -1.09 9.01
CA LYS A 112 -24.20 -0.42 10.34
C LYS A 112 -22.78 -0.31 10.90
N ILE A 113 -21.82 0.00 10.02
CA ILE A 113 -20.40 0.19 10.38
C ILE A 113 -19.85 1.54 9.89
N ALA A 114 -20.70 2.43 9.38
CA ALA A 114 -20.29 3.72 8.81
C ALA A 114 -19.56 4.62 9.83
N ASP A 115 -19.93 4.55 11.11
CA ASP A 115 -19.29 5.26 12.21
C ASP A 115 -17.85 4.82 12.51
N LYS A 116 -17.45 3.67 11.96
CA LYS A 116 -16.12 3.08 12.10
C LYS A 116 -15.23 3.21 10.88
N ILE A 117 -15.77 3.76 9.77
CA ILE A 117 -15.03 3.94 8.54
C ILE A 117 -14.79 5.41 8.24
N ILE A 118 -13.54 5.80 8.08
CA ILE A 118 -13.14 7.15 7.72
C ILE A 118 -12.81 7.17 6.23
N PHE A 119 -13.63 7.86 5.45
CA PHE A 119 -13.40 8.12 4.03
C PHE A 119 -12.73 9.49 3.91
N THR A 120 -11.43 9.53 3.71
CA THR A 120 -10.68 10.80 3.69
C THR A 120 -10.81 11.59 2.40
N GLY A 121 -11.23 10.93 1.30
CA GLY A 121 -11.07 11.49 -0.04
C GLY A 121 -9.60 11.49 -0.49
N VAL A 122 -9.31 12.28 -1.52
CA VAL A 122 -7.93 12.46 -2.02
C VAL A 122 -7.16 13.32 -1.02
N ARG A 123 -5.98 12.84 -0.63
CA ARG A 123 -5.06 13.51 0.32
C ARG A 123 -3.66 13.61 -0.28
N ASN A 124 -2.94 14.68 0.07
CA ASN A 124 -1.54 14.89 -0.35
C ASN A 124 -0.54 14.53 0.75
N ASP A 125 -1.03 14.22 1.95
CA ASP A 125 -0.29 13.87 3.15
C ASP A 125 -0.38 12.37 3.48
N VAL A 126 -0.37 11.53 2.45
CA VAL A 126 -0.41 10.06 2.59
C VAL A 126 0.67 9.52 3.54
N PRO A 127 1.92 10.04 3.53
CA PRO A 127 2.93 9.62 4.50
C PRO A 127 2.49 9.82 5.95
N ASP A 128 1.84 10.95 6.26
CA ASP A 128 1.35 11.27 7.60
C ASP A 128 0.16 10.37 7.98
N LEU A 129 -0.76 10.14 7.03
CA LEU A 129 -1.90 9.23 7.25
C LEU A 129 -1.45 7.81 7.57
N MET A 130 -0.41 7.32 6.91
CA MET A 130 0.16 5.98 7.16
C MET A 130 0.73 5.85 8.59
N GLN A 131 1.09 6.94 9.25
CA GLN A 131 1.51 6.89 10.65
C GLN A 131 0.37 6.47 11.60
N ALA A 132 -0.87 6.83 11.27
CA ALA A 132 -2.04 6.47 12.08
C ALA A 132 -2.46 5.01 11.96
N PHE A 133 -2.08 4.29 10.91
CA PHE A 133 -2.46 2.90 10.67
C PHE A 133 -1.71 1.95 11.62
N ASP A 134 -2.26 0.78 11.86
CA ASP A 134 -1.61 -0.32 12.56
C ASP A 134 -1.29 -1.48 11.59
N VAL A 135 -2.10 -1.63 10.55
CA VAL A 135 -1.91 -2.61 9.48
C VAL A 135 -2.36 -1.99 8.15
N PHE A 136 -1.71 -2.37 7.07
CA PHE A 136 -2.08 -1.96 5.72
C PHE A 136 -2.76 -3.11 4.97
N LEU A 137 -4.00 -2.88 4.52
CA LEU A 137 -4.81 -3.88 3.82
C LEU A 137 -4.86 -3.58 2.33
N PHE A 138 -4.49 -4.55 1.48
CA PHE A 138 -4.41 -4.36 0.04
C PHE A 138 -4.92 -5.58 -0.76
N PRO A 139 -6.24 -5.85 -0.77
CA PRO A 139 -6.84 -7.02 -1.40
C PRO A 139 -7.17 -6.77 -2.88
N SER A 140 -6.27 -6.13 -3.61
CA SER A 140 -6.47 -5.80 -5.03
C SER A 140 -6.63 -7.05 -5.88
N ILE A 141 -7.54 -6.97 -6.86
CA ILE A 141 -7.83 -8.06 -7.82
C ILE A 141 -6.68 -8.21 -8.81
N TYR A 142 -6.07 -7.09 -9.18
CA TYR A 142 -4.87 -7.09 -10.01
C TYR A 142 -4.13 -5.76 -9.87
N GLU A 143 -2.79 -5.78 -10.00
CA GLU A 143 -1.92 -4.61 -10.00
C GLU A 143 -0.72 -4.84 -10.92
N GLY A 144 -0.15 -3.74 -11.41
CA GLY A 144 1.21 -3.74 -11.94
C GLY A 144 2.22 -3.88 -10.81
N LEU A 145 2.90 -2.78 -10.47
CA LEU A 145 3.73 -2.69 -9.27
C LEU A 145 3.16 -1.54 -8.41
N PRO A 146 2.39 -1.84 -7.36
CA PRO A 146 1.70 -0.82 -6.56
C PRO A 146 2.68 -0.09 -5.63
N VAL A 147 3.00 1.17 -5.96
CA VAL A 147 3.91 2.01 -5.18
C VAL A 147 3.42 2.19 -3.73
N THR A 148 2.12 2.23 -3.52
CA THR A 148 1.53 2.32 -2.17
C THR A 148 1.93 1.18 -1.23
N LEU A 149 2.25 -0.01 -1.74
CA LEU A 149 2.80 -1.11 -0.94
C LEU A 149 4.27 -0.89 -0.60
N VAL A 150 5.04 -0.23 -1.46
CA VAL A 150 6.41 0.20 -1.16
C VAL A 150 6.39 1.24 -0.04
N GLU A 151 5.49 2.21 -0.15
CA GLU A 151 5.25 3.26 0.84
C GLU A 151 4.84 2.69 2.22
N ALA A 152 3.90 1.75 2.24
CA ALA A 152 3.45 1.11 3.47
C ALA A 152 4.56 0.30 4.16
N GLN A 153 5.38 -0.43 3.38
CA GLN A 153 6.54 -1.14 3.93
C GLN A 153 7.61 -0.17 4.43
N ALA A 154 7.85 0.94 3.72
CA ALA A 154 8.77 1.99 4.18
C ALA A 154 8.29 2.64 5.48
N ALA A 155 6.96 2.75 5.67
CA ALA A 155 6.35 3.19 6.93
C ALA A 155 6.42 2.14 8.05
N GLY A 156 7.01 0.97 7.82
CA GLY A 156 7.11 -0.12 8.80
C GLY A 156 5.76 -0.80 9.09
N LEU A 157 4.80 -0.74 8.16
CA LEU A 157 3.50 -1.38 8.29
C LEU A 157 3.52 -2.84 7.86
N HIS A 158 2.91 -3.72 8.66
CA HIS A 158 2.53 -5.02 8.15
C HIS A 158 1.48 -4.86 7.04
N CYS A 159 1.73 -5.47 5.89
CA CYS A 159 0.90 -5.37 4.68
C CYS A 159 0.23 -6.72 4.41
N ILE A 160 -1.10 -6.76 4.46
CA ILE A 160 -1.89 -7.93 4.13
C ILE A 160 -2.42 -7.75 2.72
N VAL A 161 -1.94 -8.58 1.80
CA VAL A 161 -2.02 -8.36 0.36
C VAL A 161 -2.63 -9.55 -0.35
N SER A 162 -3.43 -9.30 -1.37
CA SER A 162 -3.91 -10.36 -2.25
C SER A 162 -2.75 -11.03 -3.01
N ASP A 163 -2.83 -12.35 -3.20
CA ASP A 163 -1.88 -13.13 -4.01
C ASP A 163 -1.93 -12.78 -5.51
N GLN A 164 -2.93 -12.01 -5.95
CA GLN A 164 -3.05 -11.48 -7.32
C GLN A 164 -2.09 -10.31 -7.58
N VAL A 165 -1.50 -9.74 -6.53
CA VAL A 165 -0.48 -8.70 -6.64
C VAL A 165 0.89 -9.34 -6.89
N THR A 166 1.70 -8.71 -7.74
CA THR A 166 3.04 -9.22 -8.07
C THR A 166 3.92 -9.39 -6.83
N ARG A 167 4.63 -10.52 -6.75
CA ARG A 167 5.61 -10.76 -5.68
C ARG A 167 6.83 -9.83 -5.74
N GLU A 168 7.04 -9.13 -6.85
CA GLU A 168 8.12 -8.13 -6.98
C GLU A 168 8.02 -7.02 -5.95
N VAL A 169 6.82 -6.79 -5.37
CA VAL A 169 6.59 -5.79 -4.33
C VAL A 169 7.02 -6.24 -2.93
N ALA A 170 7.36 -7.52 -2.73
CA ALA A 170 7.82 -8.05 -1.45
C ALA A 170 9.28 -7.66 -1.18
N ILE A 171 9.48 -6.42 -0.74
CA ILE A 171 10.81 -5.83 -0.51
C ILE A 171 11.30 -6.14 0.90
N THR A 172 10.36 -6.24 1.85
CA THR A 172 10.63 -6.48 3.26
C THR A 172 9.90 -7.72 3.77
N LYS A 173 10.21 -8.14 5.00
CA LYS A 173 9.49 -9.22 5.71
C LYS A 173 8.07 -8.84 6.16
N LEU A 174 7.65 -7.59 5.99
CA LEU A 174 6.39 -7.07 6.51
C LEU A 174 5.19 -7.35 5.61
N ILE A 175 5.33 -8.13 4.54
CA ILE A 175 4.26 -8.40 3.59
C ILE A 175 3.82 -9.86 3.67
N GLU A 176 2.51 -10.07 3.80
CA GLU A 176 1.86 -11.38 3.73
C GLU A 176 0.85 -11.43 2.59
N PHE A 177 0.91 -12.50 1.80
CA PHE A 177 0.00 -12.70 0.68
C PHE A 177 -1.05 -13.75 1.01
N ILE A 178 -2.31 -13.40 0.76
CA ILE A 178 -3.46 -14.28 0.99
C ILE A 178 -4.28 -14.35 -0.30
N SER A 179 -4.76 -15.53 -0.67
CA SER A 179 -5.66 -15.67 -1.81
C SER A 179 -7.00 -14.99 -1.54
N LEU A 180 -7.58 -14.37 -2.59
CA LEU A 180 -8.93 -13.82 -2.51
C LEU A 180 -10.00 -14.92 -2.39
N ASP A 181 -9.64 -16.16 -2.73
CA ASP A 181 -10.52 -17.34 -2.64
C ASP A 181 -10.46 -18.00 -1.25
N GLU A 182 -9.55 -17.55 -0.36
CA GLU A 182 -9.50 -18.05 1.01
C GLU A 182 -10.70 -17.62 1.84
N ASP A 183 -10.99 -18.39 2.89
CA ASP A 183 -12.02 -18.05 3.85
C ASP A 183 -11.73 -16.67 4.47
N ILE A 184 -12.76 -15.87 4.65
CA ILE A 184 -12.66 -14.51 5.20
C ILE A 184 -12.00 -14.51 6.60
N ASN A 185 -12.14 -15.60 7.37
CA ASN A 185 -11.51 -15.73 8.67
C ASN A 185 -9.96 -15.81 8.56
N THR A 186 -9.42 -16.38 7.49
CA THR A 186 -7.97 -16.37 7.22
C THR A 186 -7.45 -14.94 7.14
N TRP A 187 -8.16 -14.07 6.41
CA TRP A 187 -7.84 -12.64 6.33
C TRP A 187 -7.96 -11.94 7.68
N ILE A 188 -9.04 -12.21 8.42
CA ILE A 188 -9.28 -11.61 9.74
C ILE A 188 -8.17 -11.98 10.72
N ASP A 189 -7.83 -13.26 10.80
CA ASP A 189 -6.82 -13.76 11.73
C ASP A 189 -5.45 -13.20 11.40
N CYS A 190 -5.11 -13.10 10.10
CA CYS A 190 -3.87 -12.48 9.65
C CYS A 190 -3.81 -10.98 10.01
N ILE A 191 -4.90 -10.23 9.82
CA ILE A 191 -4.97 -8.81 10.18
C ILE A 191 -4.83 -8.62 11.69
N LEU A 192 -5.57 -9.40 12.48
CA LEU A 192 -5.59 -9.26 13.94
C LEU A 192 -4.31 -9.76 14.62
N LYS A 193 -3.54 -10.63 13.98
CA LYS A 193 -2.22 -11.10 14.43
C LYS A 193 -1.28 -9.93 14.75
N TYR A 194 -1.39 -8.83 14.01
CA TYR A 194 -0.50 -7.67 14.14
C TYR A 194 -1.00 -6.57 15.07
N LYS A 195 -2.08 -6.82 15.84
CA LYS A 195 -2.69 -5.81 16.71
C LYS A 195 -1.72 -5.17 17.71
N ASN A 196 -0.73 -5.92 18.18
CA ASN A 196 0.25 -5.46 19.17
C ASN A 196 1.67 -5.34 18.58
N SER A 197 1.80 -5.29 17.26
CA SER A 197 3.10 -5.18 16.62
C SER A 197 3.65 -3.75 16.74
N THR A 198 4.95 -3.66 16.95
CA THR A 198 5.67 -2.39 16.88
C THR A 198 6.12 -2.11 15.47
N ARG A 199 6.24 -0.83 15.12
CA ARG A 199 6.79 -0.41 13.83
C ARG A 199 8.29 -0.67 13.77
N GLU A 200 8.73 -1.31 12.69
CA GLU A 200 10.14 -1.53 12.40
C GLU A 200 10.63 -0.56 11.32
N ASN A 201 11.87 -0.12 11.46
CA ASN A 201 12.50 0.72 10.42
C ASN A 201 13.01 -0.17 9.28
N MET A 202 12.41 -0.05 8.10
CA MET A 202 12.73 -0.82 6.89
C MET A 202 13.54 -0.02 5.86
N LEU A 203 14.12 1.10 6.25
CA LEU A 203 14.83 1.99 5.31
C LEU A 203 15.92 1.24 4.52
N GLN A 204 16.71 0.42 5.19
CA GLN A 204 17.80 -0.31 4.54
C GLN A 204 17.30 -1.32 3.51
N GLU A 205 16.21 -2.04 3.83
CA GLU A 205 15.60 -3.01 2.93
C GLU A 205 15.02 -2.32 1.69
N ILE A 206 14.35 -1.19 1.87
CA ILE A 206 13.79 -0.39 0.76
C ILE A 206 14.90 0.14 -0.14
N GLN A 207 16.01 0.62 0.44
CA GLN A 207 17.18 1.08 -0.30
C GLN A 207 17.84 -0.06 -1.07
N ARG A 208 18.10 -1.21 -0.42
CA ARG A 208 18.62 -2.42 -1.10
C ARG A 208 17.72 -2.88 -2.24
N GLY A 209 16.40 -2.73 -2.08
CA GLY A 209 15.41 -2.97 -3.12
C GLY A 209 15.42 -1.96 -4.26
N LYS A 210 16.24 -0.89 -4.18
CA LYS A 210 16.33 0.20 -5.16
C LYS A 210 15.02 0.99 -5.32
N TYR A 211 14.37 1.28 -4.18
CA TYR A 211 13.15 2.09 -4.14
C TYR A 211 13.35 3.44 -3.44
N ASP A 212 14.58 3.82 -3.12
CA ASP A 212 14.91 5.16 -2.61
C ASP A 212 15.15 6.14 -3.75
N ILE A 213 14.43 7.27 -3.74
CA ILE A 213 14.47 8.25 -4.83
C ILE A 213 15.85 8.92 -4.96
N VAL A 214 16.56 9.12 -3.85
CA VAL A 214 17.87 9.78 -3.86
C VAL A 214 18.91 8.87 -4.51
N GLU A 215 18.88 7.57 -4.19
CA GLU A 215 19.79 6.58 -4.77
C GLU A 215 19.50 6.37 -6.26
N ASN A 216 18.22 6.28 -6.63
CA ASN A 216 17.83 6.13 -8.04
C ASN A 216 18.18 7.36 -8.87
N ALA A 217 18.03 8.57 -8.32
CA ALA A 217 18.41 9.80 -9.00
C ALA A 217 19.92 9.84 -9.25
N ARG A 218 20.74 9.48 -8.25
CA ARG A 218 22.21 9.42 -8.38
C ARG A 218 22.63 8.40 -9.45
N TRP A 219 22.04 7.20 -9.40
CA TRP A 219 22.30 6.18 -10.40
C TRP A 219 21.95 6.66 -11.83
N LEU A 220 20.84 7.36 -11.98
CA LEU A 220 20.40 7.89 -13.27
C LEU A 220 21.34 9.02 -13.76
N GLU A 221 21.80 9.89 -12.87
CA GLU A 221 22.79 10.92 -13.17
C GLU A 221 24.10 10.30 -13.65
N GLU A 222 24.61 9.28 -12.96
CA GLU A 222 25.81 8.54 -13.34
C GLU A 222 25.64 7.86 -14.72
N PHE A 223 24.46 7.27 -14.96
CA PHE A 223 24.14 6.64 -16.23
C PHE A 223 24.23 7.63 -17.42
N TYR A 224 23.66 8.83 -17.28
CA TYR A 224 23.69 9.84 -18.32
C TYR A 224 25.06 10.53 -18.48
N THR A 225 25.81 10.68 -17.39
CA THR A 225 27.12 11.35 -17.40
C THR A 225 28.21 10.44 -17.96
N ASN A 226 28.18 9.16 -17.63
CA ASN A 226 29.21 8.20 -18.01
C ASN A 226 28.94 7.47 -19.33
N GLY A 227 27.79 7.71 -19.98
CA GLY A 227 27.45 7.19 -21.29
C GLY A 227 27.34 5.66 -21.36
N LYS A 228 26.95 5.00 -20.27
CA LYS A 228 26.84 3.54 -20.20
C LYS A 228 25.40 3.07 -20.33
#